data_ed4f4f8b3bf1784642c102726a07642e
#
_entry.id   ed4f4f8b3bf1784642c102726a07642e
#
_cell.length_a   1.000
_cell.length_b   1.000
_cell.length_c   1.000
_cell.angle_alpha   90.00
_cell.angle_beta   90.00
_cell.angle_gamma   90.00
#
_symmetry.space_group_name_H-M   'P 1'
#
loop_
_entity.id
_entity.type
_entity.pdbx_description
1 polymer ?
#
loop_
_entity_poly.entity_id
_entity_poly.type
_entity_poly.pdbx_seq_one_letter_code
_entity_poly.pdbx_strand_id
1 'polypeptide(L)'
;IPAEMIHYGMTKTAQVAIGRGIAETVAGTGITVNSVLPGPTRSEGFETFVAQMGGGGDAAAFEAEFFKSIRPASLLKRFATIDEVASTIVYLCSPLASATNGAAIRADGGVVRAIL
;
A
#
# COMPACT_ATOMS: atom_id res chain seq x y z
N ILE A 1 9.97 4.50 -7.40
CA ILE A 1 10.77 3.34 -6.93
C ILE A 1 12.18 3.85 -6.70
N PRO A 2 12.72 3.72 -5.49
CA PRO A 2 14.12 4.06 -5.21
C PRO A 2 15.08 3.22 -6.06
N ALA A 3 16.23 3.78 -6.42
CA ALA A 3 17.20 3.11 -7.30
C ALA A 3 17.68 1.76 -6.73
N GLU A 4 17.86 1.68 -5.43
CA GLU A 4 18.26 0.48 -4.70
C GLU A 4 17.16 -0.59 -4.60
N MET A 5 15.91 -0.23 -4.94
CA MET A 5 14.72 -1.10 -4.85
C MET A 5 14.10 -1.40 -6.22
N ILE A 6 14.84 -1.29 -7.32
CA ILE A 6 14.33 -1.52 -8.68
C ILE A 6 13.73 -2.93 -8.80
N HIS A 7 14.41 -3.96 -8.32
CA HIS A 7 13.94 -5.34 -8.37
C HIS A 7 12.64 -5.54 -7.56
N TYR A 8 12.54 -4.91 -6.38
CA TYR A 8 11.32 -4.91 -5.58
C TYR A 8 10.17 -4.24 -6.33
N GLY A 9 10.42 -3.04 -6.90
CA GLY A 9 9.42 -2.32 -7.67
C GLY A 9 8.94 -3.10 -8.89
N MET A 10 9.83 -3.77 -9.59
CA MET A 10 9.49 -4.65 -10.72
C MET A 10 8.54 -5.77 -10.27
N THR A 11 8.88 -6.50 -9.20
CA THR A 11 8.06 -7.62 -8.71
C THR A 11 6.69 -7.15 -8.25
N LYS A 12 6.61 -6.01 -7.54
CA LYS A 12 5.35 -5.45 -7.08
C LYS A 12 4.46 -4.97 -8.23
N THR A 13 5.05 -4.36 -9.26
CA THR A 13 4.30 -3.95 -10.46
C THR A 13 3.80 -5.19 -11.22
N ALA A 14 4.60 -6.24 -11.32
CA ALA A 14 4.18 -7.49 -11.94
C ALA A 14 2.98 -8.12 -11.21
N GLN A 15 2.92 -8.09 -9.88
CA GLN A 15 1.77 -8.58 -9.12
C GLN A 15 0.47 -7.83 -9.48
N VAL A 16 0.53 -6.51 -9.66
CA VAL A 16 -0.64 -5.71 -10.09
C VAL A 16 -1.09 -6.12 -11.49
N ALA A 17 -0.14 -6.30 -12.43
CA ALA A 17 -0.43 -6.74 -13.79
C ALA A 17 -1.04 -8.14 -13.81
N ILE A 18 -0.52 -9.08 -13.00
CA ILE A 18 -1.08 -10.43 -12.85
C ILE A 18 -2.51 -10.36 -12.30
N GLY A 19 -2.76 -9.55 -11.27
CA GLY A 19 -4.11 -9.35 -10.72
C GLY A 19 -5.10 -8.88 -11.79
N ARG A 20 -4.71 -7.94 -12.64
CA ARG A 20 -5.53 -7.49 -13.77
C ARG A 20 -5.76 -8.63 -14.78
N GLY A 21 -4.73 -9.37 -15.13
CA GLY A 21 -4.84 -10.51 -16.04
C GLY A 21 -5.79 -11.60 -15.53
N ILE A 22 -5.73 -11.93 -14.24
CA ILE A 22 -6.65 -12.89 -13.62
C ILE A 22 -8.09 -12.36 -13.67
N ALA A 23 -8.32 -11.07 -13.41
CA ALA A 23 -9.66 -10.48 -13.52
C ALA A 23 -10.28 -10.69 -14.89
N GLU A 24 -9.49 -10.58 -15.97
CA GLU A 24 -9.95 -10.85 -17.33
C GLU A 24 -10.32 -12.33 -17.53
N THR A 25 -9.55 -13.26 -16.95
CA THR A 25 -9.83 -14.71 -17.13
C THR A 25 -11.08 -15.18 -16.40
N VAL A 26 -11.51 -14.49 -15.36
CA VAL A 26 -12.72 -14.83 -14.58
C VAL A 26 -13.91 -13.91 -14.89
N ALA A 27 -13.84 -13.13 -15.95
CA ALA A 27 -14.92 -12.24 -16.34
C ALA A 27 -16.24 -12.98 -16.54
N GLY A 28 -17.34 -12.43 -16.04
CA GLY A 28 -18.69 -13.04 -16.14
C GLY A 28 -18.97 -14.16 -15.14
N THR A 29 -18.03 -14.52 -14.26
CA THR A 29 -18.23 -15.61 -13.27
C THR A 29 -18.75 -15.12 -11.92
N GLY A 30 -18.85 -13.81 -11.70
CA GLY A 30 -19.16 -13.22 -10.39
C GLY A 30 -17.94 -13.11 -9.46
N ILE A 31 -16.76 -13.56 -9.89
CA ILE A 31 -15.50 -13.39 -9.15
C ILE A 31 -14.92 -12.01 -9.45
N THR A 32 -14.49 -11.29 -8.40
CA THR A 32 -13.74 -10.05 -8.54
C THR A 32 -12.29 -10.25 -8.10
N VAL A 33 -11.37 -9.61 -8.81
CA VAL A 33 -9.93 -9.65 -8.51
C VAL A 33 -9.41 -8.23 -8.47
N ASN A 34 -8.91 -7.81 -7.32
CA ASN A 34 -8.41 -6.46 -7.11
C ASN A 34 -7.04 -6.51 -6.42
N SER A 35 -6.24 -5.48 -6.65
CA SER A 35 -4.96 -5.30 -5.96
C SER A 35 -5.07 -4.15 -4.96
N VAL A 36 -4.68 -4.37 -3.71
CA VAL A 36 -4.55 -3.29 -2.72
C VAL A 36 -3.10 -2.87 -2.64
N LEU A 37 -2.84 -1.57 -2.73
CA LEU A 37 -1.53 -0.95 -2.71
C LEU A 37 -1.37 -0.15 -1.42
N PRO A 38 -0.86 -0.77 -0.34
CA PRO A 38 -0.64 -0.05 0.91
C PRO A 38 0.55 0.90 0.80
N GLY A 39 0.46 2.01 1.52
CA GLY A 39 1.58 2.90 1.76
C GLY A 39 2.39 2.51 2.99
N PRO A 40 3.18 3.45 3.54
CA PRO A 40 3.90 3.22 4.78
C PRO A 40 2.94 2.85 5.92
N THR A 41 3.10 1.65 6.46
CA THR A 41 2.18 1.06 7.44
C THR A 41 2.95 0.60 8.67
N ARG A 42 2.42 0.86 9.86
CA ARG A 42 2.96 0.40 11.14
C ARG A 42 2.58 -1.07 11.34
N SER A 43 3.38 -1.97 10.73
CA SER A 43 3.22 -3.42 10.84
C SER A 43 4.06 -4.00 11.98
N GLU A 44 4.00 -5.32 12.20
CA GLU A 44 4.73 -6.02 13.27
C GLU A 44 6.25 -5.74 13.28
N GLY A 45 6.89 -5.56 12.16
CA GLY A 45 8.32 -5.22 12.09
C GLY A 45 8.66 -3.73 12.22
N PHE A 46 7.68 -2.88 12.52
CA PHE A 46 7.85 -1.43 12.50
C PHE A 46 8.93 -0.94 13.48
N GLU A 47 8.94 -1.43 14.72
CA GLU A 47 9.92 -1.01 15.72
C GLU A 47 11.34 -1.45 15.35
N THR A 48 11.47 -2.65 14.79
CA THR A 48 12.75 -3.13 14.23
C THR A 48 13.21 -2.25 13.08
N PHE A 49 12.30 -1.88 12.20
CA PHE A 49 12.59 -0.97 11.10
C PHE A 49 13.05 0.41 11.60
N VAL A 50 12.37 0.99 12.59
CA VAL A 50 12.75 2.26 13.21
C VAL A 50 14.16 2.17 13.81
N ALA A 51 14.47 1.09 14.53
CA ALA A 51 15.78 0.87 15.13
C ALA A 51 16.88 0.77 14.05
N GLN A 52 16.64 0.05 12.96
CA GLN A 52 17.59 -0.10 11.84
C GLN A 52 17.85 1.22 11.09
N MET A 53 16.84 2.07 11.00
CA MET A 53 16.93 3.38 10.33
C MET A 53 17.52 4.48 11.24
N GLY A 54 18.03 4.14 12.40
CA GLY A 54 18.68 5.09 13.33
C GLY A 54 17.69 5.93 14.17
N GLY A 55 16.45 5.46 14.33
CA GLY A 55 15.37 6.19 15.02
C GLY A 55 15.51 6.30 16.54
N GLY A 56 16.64 5.91 17.15
CA GLY A 56 17.02 6.22 18.54
C GLY A 56 15.99 5.97 19.64
N GLY A 57 14.90 5.22 19.35
CA GLY A 57 13.84 4.91 20.32
C GLY A 57 12.69 5.91 20.39
N ASP A 58 12.76 7.07 19.74
CA ASP A 58 11.64 8.00 19.61
C ASP A 58 10.88 7.76 18.28
N ALA A 59 9.84 6.93 18.34
CA ALA A 59 9.01 6.60 17.18
C ALA A 59 8.29 7.83 16.60
N ALA A 60 7.93 8.82 17.40
CA ALA A 60 7.23 10.02 16.94
C ALA A 60 8.18 10.95 16.17
N ALA A 61 9.39 11.16 16.68
CA ALA A 61 10.41 11.95 15.99
C ALA A 61 10.83 11.26 14.67
N PHE A 62 10.99 9.94 14.69
CA PHE A 62 11.27 9.16 13.50
C PHE A 62 10.14 9.30 12.46
N GLU A 63 8.87 9.16 12.86
CA GLU A 63 7.72 9.31 11.98
C GLU A 63 7.70 10.70 11.32
N ALA A 64 7.88 11.75 12.10
CA ALA A 64 7.89 13.12 11.59
C ALA A 64 9.01 13.33 10.55
N GLU A 65 10.22 12.86 10.83
CA GLU A 65 11.34 12.99 9.89
C GLU A 65 11.15 12.10 8.65
N PHE A 66 10.63 10.89 8.79
CA PHE A 66 10.32 10.00 7.68
C PHE A 66 9.36 10.66 6.68
N PHE A 67 8.27 11.27 7.15
CA PHE A 67 7.31 11.93 6.26
C PHE A 67 7.77 13.30 5.78
N LYS A 68 8.77 13.89 6.39
CA LYS A 68 9.41 15.11 5.90
C LYS A 68 10.42 14.82 4.78
N SER A 69 11.27 13.82 4.95
CA SER A 69 12.43 13.58 4.08
C SER A 69 12.20 12.44 3.08
N ILE A 70 11.61 11.31 3.49
CA ILE A 70 11.51 10.09 2.66
C ILE A 70 10.17 10.04 1.91
N ARG A 71 9.09 10.50 2.52
CA ARG A 71 7.75 10.51 1.91
C ARG A 71 7.07 11.88 1.99
N PRO A 72 7.69 12.94 1.44
CA PRO A 72 7.16 14.31 1.55
C PRO A 72 5.82 14.50 0.81
N ALA A 73 5.49 13.60 -0.12
CA ALA A 73 4.23 13.65 -0.86
C ALA A 73 3.03 13.12 -0.05
N SER A 74 3.24 12.36 1.03
CA SER A 74 2.15 11.83 1.84
C SER A 74 1.20 12.93 2.31
N LEU A 75 -0.09 12.72 2.13
CA LEU A 75 -1.14 13.61 2.66
C LEU A 75 -1.47 13.26 4.12
N LEU A 76 -1.35 11.97 4.48
CA LEU A 76 -1.65 11.48 5.82
C LEU A 76 -0.60 11.92 6.86
N LYS A 77 0.66 12.09 6.45
CA LYS A 77 1.80 12.52 7.30
C LYS A 77 2.06 11.65 8.53
N ARG A 78 1.58 10.43 8.53
CA ARG A 78 1.85 9.39 9.54
C ARG A 78 1.83 8.01 8.88
N PHE A 79 2.32 7.00 9.58
CA PHE A 79 2.11 5.63 9.16
C PHE A 79 0.63 5.25 9.28
N ALA A 80 0.12 4.52 8.32
CA ALA A 80 -1.20 3.89 8.45
C ALA A 80 -1.13 2.76 9.50
N THR A 81 -2.27 2.45 10.10
CA THR A 81 -2.39 1.25 10.91
C THR A 81 -2.68 0.04 10.02
N ILE A 82 -2.42 -1.17 10.55
CA ILE A 82 -2.80 -2.40 9.86
C ILE A 82 -4.30 -2.48 9.62
N ASP A 83 -5.11 -2.00 10.55
CA ASP A 83 -6.58 -2.01 10.47
C ASP A 83 -7.10 -1.07 9.36
N GLU A 84 -6.46 0.06 9.13
CA GLU A 84 -6.81 0.96 8.02
C GLU A 84 -6.61 0.28 6.66
N VAL A 85 -5.52 -0.48 6.49
CA VAL A 85 -5.28 -1.27 5.28
C VAL A 85 -6.22 -2.46 5.19
N ALA A 86 -6.38 -3.19 6.30
CA ALA A 86 -7.25 -4.37 6.37
C ALA A 86 -8.71 -4.03 6.07
N SER A 87 -9.20 -2.88 6.53
CA SER A 87 -10.57 -2.41 6.25
C SER A 87 -10.83 -2.27 4.75
N THR A 88 -9.85 -1.79 3.98
CA THR A 88 -9.95 -1.72 2.52
C THR A 88 -10.05 -3.12 1.91
N ILE A 89 -9.27 -4.08 2.41
CA ILE A 89 -9.29 -5.47 1.93
C ILE A 89 -10.64 -6.11 2.25
N VAL A 90 -11.13 -5.96 3.47
CA VAL A 90 -12.44 -6.49 3.90
C VAL A 90 -13.57 -5.92 3.06
N TYR A 91 -13.56 -4.61 2.78
CA TYR A 91 -14.53 -3.99 1.88
C TYR A 91 -14.50 -4.65 0.50
N LEU A 92 -13.32 -4.82 -0.10
CA LEU A 92 -13.16 -5.42 -1.42
C LEU A 92 -13.58 -6.90 -1.47
N CYS A 93 -13.51 -7.61 -0.35
CA CYS A 93 -13.99 -8.99 -0.20
C CYS A 93 -15.49 -9.08 0.11
N SER A 94 -16.17 -7.96 0.29
CA SER A 94 -17.59 -7.93 0.64
C SER A 94 -18.50 -7.74 -0.59
N PRO A 95 -19.79 -8.08 -0.51
CA PRO A 95 -20.76 -7.79 -1.58
C PRO A 95 -20.89 -6.30 -1.90
N LEU A 96 -20.51 -5.40 -0.99
CA LEU A 96 -20.56 -3.95 -1.20
C LEU A 96 -19.59 -3.48 -2.30
N ALA A 97 -18.54 -4.26 -2.57
CA ALA A 97 -17.55 -3.97 -3.60
C ALA A 97 -17.82 -4.71 -4.92
N SER A 98 -19.02 -5.26 -5.14
CA SER A 98 -19.35 -6.11 -6.30
C SER A 98 -19.11 -5.44 -7.65
N ALA A 99 -19.11 -4.12 -7.73
CA ALA A 99 -18.80 -3.36 -8.94
C ALA A 99 -17.32 -3.01 -9.09
N THR A 100 -16.46 -3.38 -8.11
CA THR A 100 -15.01 -3.11 -8.14
C THR A 100 -14.30 -4.37 -8.60
N ASN A 101 -13.77 -4.36 -9.82
CA ASN A 101 -13.09 -5.53 -10.40
C ASN A 101 -11.92 -5.10 -11.29
N GLY A 102 -10.81 -5.83 -11.25
CA GLY A 102 -9.60 -5.55 -12.01
C GLY A 102 -8.89 -4.26 -11.59
N ALA A 103 -9.21 -3.71 -10.42
CA ALA A 103 -8.73 -2.42 -9.95
C ALA A 103 -7.45 -2.54 -9.11
N ALA A 104 -6.66 -1.46 -9.13
CA ALA A 104 -5.56 -1.22 -8.22
C ALA A 104 -5.98 -0.12 -7.23
N ILE A 105 -6.31 -0.49 -6.01
CA ILE A 105 -6.84 0.41 -4.98
C ILE A 105 -5.72 0.83 -4.05
N ARG A 106 -5.49 2.13 -3.94
CA ARG A 106 -4.48 2.68 -3.05
C ARG A 106 -5.03 2.89 -1.65
N ALA A 107 -4.32 2.35 -0.66
CA ALA A 107 -4.48 2.64 0.77
C ALA A 107 -3.14 3.18 1.29
N ASP A 108 -2.63 4.25 0.65
CA ASP A 108 -1.26 4.72 0.72
C ASP A 108 -1.07 6.06 1.46
N GLY A 109 -2.14 6.60 2.03
CA GLY A 109 -2.08 7.89 2.71
C GLY A 109 -1.77 9.06 1.76
N GLY A 110 -2.03 8.91 0.46
CA GLY A 110 -1.79 9.95 -0.54
C GLY A 110 -0.32 10.15 -0.90
N VAL A 111 0.50 9.10 -0.82
CA VAL A 111 1.93 9.18 -1.21
C VAL A 111 2.09 9.36 -2.71
N VAL A 112 1.23 8.73 -3.50
CA VAL A 112 1.27 8.83 -4.97
C VAL A 112 0.51 10.06 -5.42
N ARG A 113 1.19 10.96 -6.15
CA ARG A 113 0.62 12.23 -6.62
C ARG A 113 -0.25 12.12 -7.86
N ALA A 114 -0.29 10.95 -8.51
CA ALA A 114 -1.13 10.74 -9.68
C ALA A 114 -2.63 10.75 -9.30
N ILE A 115 -3.45 11.36 -10.14
CA ILE A 115 -4.90 11.38 -9.97
C ILE A 115 -5.50 9.99 -10.30
N LEU A 116 -4.91 9.30 -11.27
CA LEU A 116 -5.27 7.97 -11.73
C LEU A 116 -4.08 7.01 -11.57
#